data_f490021eb45cd0a1d9762c9837e66da0
#
_entry.id   f490021eb45cd0a1d9762c9837e66da0
#
_cell.length_a   1.000
_cell.length_b   1.000
_cell.length_c   1.000
_cell.angle_alpha   90.00
_cell.angle_beta   90.00
_cell.angle_gamma   90.00
#
_symmetry.space_group_name_H-M   'P 1'
#
loop_
_entity.id
_entity.type
_entity.pdbx_description
1 polymer ?
#
loop_
_entity_poly.entity_id
_entity_poly.type
_entity_poly.pdbx_seq_one_letter_code
_entity_poly.pdbx_strand_id
1 'polypeptide(L)'
;MPRVKRGVTARARHKKVLALAKGFRGRRGNVFRIAKEAVMKAGQYAYRDRRTKKRVFRQLWIARINAAARQCGLTYSQFANGLKKANIEIDRKVLSDIAVHDMAAFAGIVDQVKAKLAA
;
A
#
# COMPACT_ATOMS: atom_id res chain seq x y z
N MET A 1 54.97 18.22 3.28
CA MET A 1 53.94 17.79 2.37
C MET A 1 52.59 17.69 3.08
N PRO A 2 51.55 18.25 2.51
CA PRO A 2 50.23 18.09 3.11
C PRO A 2 49.78 16.63 3.08
N ARG A 3 49.24 16.18 4.20
CA ARG A 3 48.77 14.81 4.36
C ARG A 3 47.26 14.75 4.07
N VAL A 4 46.87 13.80 3.27
CA VAL A 4 45.45 13.56 3.03
C VAL A 4 44.79 13.07 4.31
N LYS A 5 43.83 13.81 4.81
CA LYS A 5 43.10 13.48 6.03
C LYS A 5 41.67 13.08 5.65
N ARG A 6 41.16 12.06 6.33
CA ARG A 6 39.85 11.49 6.03
C ARG A 6 38.70 12.09 6.86
N GLY A 7 39.01 13.07 7.71
CA GLY A 7 38.00 13.66 8.60
C GLY A 7 36.81 14.25 7.87
N VAL A 8 37.05 15.00 6.80
CA VAL A 8 36.00 15.64 6.00
C VAL A 8 35.14 14.58 5.29
N THR A 9 35.79 13.62 4.64
CA THR A 9 35.08 12.58 3.89
C THR A 9 34.28 11.66 4.81
N ALA A 10 34.85 11.27 5.95
CA ALA A 10 34.18 10.43 6.94
C ALA A 10 32.94 11.14 7.48
N ARG A 11 33.08 12.43 7.81
CA ARG A 11 31.95 13.21 8.35
C ARG A 11 30.82 13.33 7.32
N ALA A 12 31.16 13.53 6.06
CA ALA A 12 30.17 13.59 4.97
C ALA A 12 29.39 12.28 4.86
N ARG A 13 30.07 11.15 4.95
CA ARG A 13 29.43 9.83 4.91
C ARG A 13 28.51 9.61 6.11
N HIS A 14 28.96 10.01 7.31
CA HIS A 14 28.16 9.92 8.53
C HIS A 14 26.90 10.79 8.44
N LYS A 15 27.04 12.02 7.95
CA LYS A 15 25.89 12.92 7.77
C LYS A 15 24.87 12.39 6.77
N LYS A 16 25.33 11.72 5.72
CA LYS A 16 24.46 11.11 4.73
C LYS A 16 23.57 10.04 5.36
N VAL A 17 24.14 9.17 6.18
CA VAL A 17 23.41 8.13 6.90
C VAL A 17 22.43 8.75 7.90
N LEU A 18 22.89 9.75 8.67
CA LEU A 18 22.06 10.41 9.66
C LEU A 18 20.88 11.15 9.03
N ALA A 19 21.06 11.69 7.83
CA ALA A 19 19.97 12.32 7.09
C ALA A 19 18.86 11.33 6.78
N LEU A 20 19.23 10.09 6.43
CA LEU A 20 18.26 9.02 6.19
C LEU A 20 17.57 8.55 7.49
N ALA A 21 18.17 8.80 8.64
CA ALA A 21 17.65 8.40 9.94
C ALA A 21 16.82 9.50 10.60
N LYS A 22 16.56 10.63 9.92
CA LYS A 22 15.74 11.70 10.48
C LYS A 22 14.35 11.18 10.89
N GLY A 23 13.92 11.57 12.07
CA GLY A 23 12.63 11.14 12.62
C GLY A 23 12.68 9.83 13.38
N PHE A 24 13.82 9.15 13.40
CA PHE A 24 13.97 7.93 14.18
C PHE A 24 14.06 8.28 15.68
N ARG A 25 13.53 7.38 16.50
CA ARG A 25 13.43 7.63 17.94
C ARG A 25 14.77 7.47 18.65
N GLY A 26 14.99 8.35 19.63
CA GLY A 26 16.13 8.28 20.51
C GLY A 26 17.45 8.37 19.77
N ARG A 27 18.39 7.54 20.18
CA ARG A 27 19.74 7.55 19.64
C ARG A 27 19.83 7.04 18.21
N ARG A 28 18.80 6.37 17.71
CA ARG A 28 18.73 5.92 16.33
C ARG A 28 18.71 7.09 15.34
N GLY A 29 18.26 8.24 15.79
CA GLY A 29 18.20 9.44 14.96
C GLY A 29 19.44 10.31 15.00
N ASN A 30 20.32 10.14 16.00
CA ASN A 30 21.45 11.07 16.21
C ASN A 30 22.79 10.42 16.46
N VAL A 31 22.88 9.14 16.81
CA VAL A 31 24.16 8.42 17.01
C VAL A 31 24.44 7.57 15.78
N PHE A 32 25.54 7.87 15.08
CA PHE A 32 25.85 7.22 13.78
C PHE A 32 25.85 5.71 13.87
N ARG A 33 26.50 5.14 14.88
CA ARG A 33 26.64 3.68 15.00
C ARG A 33 25.27 2.98 15.03
N ILE A 34 24.37 3.51 15.82
CA ILE A 34 23.03 2.94 15.97
C ILE A 34 22.16 3.34 14.77
N ALA A 35 22.28 4.58 14.29
CA ALA A 35 21.55 5.07 13.14
C ALA A 35 21.86 4.25 11.88
N LYS A 36 23.10 3.88 11.68
CA LYS A 36 23.53 3.03 10.55
C LYS A 36 22.79 1.71 10.54
N GLU A 37 22.73 1.04 11.68
CA GLU A 37 22.01 -0.23 11.82
C GLU A 37 20.52 -0.06 11.57
N ALA A 38 19.93 1.02 12.10
CA ALA A 38 18.51 1.32 11.91
C ALA A 38 18.18 1.59 10.45
N VAL A 39 19.05 2.33 9.75
CA VAL A 39 18.86 2.63 8.30
C VAL A 39 18.97 1.36 7.47
N MET A 40 19.92 0.47 7.81
CA MET A 40 20.06 -0.83 7.14
C MET A 40 18.76 -1.65 7.27
N LYS A 41 18.21 -1.69 8.48
CA LYS A 41 16.97 -2.41 8.74
C LYS A 41 15.80 -1.78 8.01
N ALA A 42 15.73 -0.45 7.98
CA ALA A 42 14.72 0.27 7.23
C ALA A 42 14.78 -0.07 5.73
N GLY A 43 15.99 -0.18 5.18
CA GLY A 43 16.20 -0.60 3.79
C GLY A 43 15.70 -2.02 3.52
N GLN A 44 15.97 -2.94 4.44
CA GLN A 44 15.49 -4.32 4.34
C GLN A 44 13.96 -4.38 4.37
N TYR A 45 13.34 -3.62 5.27
CA TYR A 45 11.88 -3.54 5.35
C TYR A 45 11.30 -2.94 4.07
N ALA A 46 11.93 -1.89 3.54
CA ALA A 46 11.47 -1.26 2.30
C ALA A 46 11.50 -2.25 1.13
N TYR A 47 12.58 -3.03 1.01
CA TYR A 47 12.70 -4.06 -0.03
C TYR A 47 11.60 -5.12 0.10
N ARG A 48 11.43 -5.65 1.31
CA ARG A 48 10.40 -6.66 1.59
C ARG A 48 9.01 -6.12 1.31
N ASP A 49 8.72 -4.92 1.80
CA ASP A 49 7.37 -4.37 1.79
C ASP A 49 6.95 -3.85 0.41
N ARG A 50 7.90 -3.52 -0.46
CA ARG A 50 7.56 -3.26 -1.86
C ARG A 50 6.92 -4.48 -2.52
N ARG A 51 7.29 -5.68 -2.09
CA ARG A 51 6.72 -6.92 -2.59
C ARG A 51 5.37 -7.25 -1.94
N THR A 52 5.22 -6.93 -0.68
CA THR A 52 3.94 -7.15 0.03
C THR A 52 2.91 -6.08 -0.27
N LYS A 53 3.32 -4.92 -0.78
CA LYS A 53 2.45 -3.79 -1.07
C LYS A 53 1.24 -4.19 -1.94
N LYS A 54 1.49 -4.99 -2.97
CA LYS A 54 0.43 -5.45 -3.86
C LYS A 54 -0.64 -6.24 -3.12
N ARG A 55 -0.23 -7.15 -2.24
CA ARG A 55 -1.14 -7.96 -1.44
C ARG A 55 -1.95 -7.11 -0.46
N VAL A 56 -1.28 -6.17 0.19
CA VAL A 56 -1.92 -5.29 1.17
C VAL A 56 -2.99 -4.42 0.50
N PHE A 57 -2.68 -3.82 -0.64
CA PHE A 57 -3.65 -3.01 -1.36
C PHE A 57 -4.81 -3.84 -1.90
N ARG A 58 -4.53 -5.05 -2.37
CA ARG A 58 -5.61 -5.94 -2.83
C ARG A 58 -6.56 -6.29 -1.69
N GLN A 59 -6.04 -6.56 -0.50
CA GLN A 59 -6.87 -6.80 0.68
C GLN A 59 -7.75 -5.59 1.00
N LEU A 60 -7.18 -4.39 0.92
CA LEU A 60 -7.92 -3.15 1.15
C LEU A 60 -9.04 -2.97 0.12
N TRP A 61 -8.75 -3.19 -1.16
CA TRP A 61 -9.76 -3.10 -2.21
C TRP A 61 -10.90 -4.09 -1.99
N ILE A 62 -10.56 -5.33 -1.66
CA ILE A 62 -11.56 -6.36 -1.39
C ILE A 62 -12.42 -5.98 -0.19
N ALA A 63 -11.81 -5.45 0.88
CA ALA A 63 -12.55 -5.02 2.07
C ALA A 63 -13.55 -3.91 1.75
N ARG A 64 -13.12 -2.92 0.96
CA ARG A 64 -13.98 -1.81 0.55
C ARG A 64 -15.12 -2.26 -0.35
N ILE A 65 -14.81 -3.12 -1.32
CA ILE A 65 -15.82 -3.68 -2.23
C ILE A 65 -16.83 -4.51 -1.44
N ASN A 66 -16.35 -5.34 -0.51
CA ASN A 66 -17.20 -6.17 0.31
C ASN A 66 -18.17 -5.32 1.16
N ALA A 67 -17.64 -4.26 1.79
CA ALA A 67 -18.48 -3.36 2.60
C ALA A 67 -19.56 -2.71 1.76
N ALA A 68 -19.22 -2.23 0.57
CA ALA A 68 -20.18 -1.59 -0.34
C ALA A 68 -21.20 -2.59 -0.87
N ALA A 69 -20.76 -3.81 -1.22
CA ALA A 69 -21.64 -4.87 -1.70
C ALA A 69 -22.66 -5.29 -0.63
N ARG A 70 -22.22 -5.36 0.62
CA ARG A 70 -23.10 -5.68 1.73
C ARG A 70 -24.16 -4.61 1.98
N GLN A 71 -23.82 -3.34 1.78
CA GLN A 71 -24.81 -2.26 1.83
C GLN A 71 -25.89 -2.44 0.77
N CYS A 72 -25.55 -3.06 -0.35
CA CYS A 72 -26.47 -3.35 -1.44
C CYS A 72 -27.12 -4.72 -1.34
N GLY A 73 -26.85 -5.46 -0.27
CA GLY A 73 -27.48 -6.76 0.00
C GLY A 73 -26.77 -7.97 -0.57
N LEU A 74 -25.52 -7.84 -1.03
CA LEU A 74 -24.72 -8.96 -1.55
C LEU A 74 -23.47 -9.19 -0.72
N THR A 75 -23.00 -10.44 -0.69
CA THR A 75 -21.67 -10.75 -0.17
C THR A 75 -20.64 -10.51 -1.28
N TYR A 76 -19.37 -10.42 -0.87
CA TYR A 76 -18.28 -10.23 -1.85
C TYR A 76 -18.24 -11.38 -2.88
N SER A 77 -18.42 -12.62 -2.42
CA SER A 77 -18.38 -13.78 -3.30
C SER A 77 -19.50 -13.74 -4.34
N GLN A 78 -20.70 -13.37 -3.94
CA GLN A 78 -21.82 -13.22 -4.85
C GLN A 78 -21.58 -12.10 -5.86
N PHE A 79 -21.05 -10.98 -5.40
CA PHE A 79 -20.73 -9.84 -6.24
C PHE A 79 -19.66 -10.20 -7.29
N ALA A 80 -18.58 -10.83 -6.86
CA ALA A 80 -17.49 -11.24 -7.74
C ALA A 80 -17.96 -12.26 -8.79
N ASN A 81 -18.76 -13.23 -8.37
CA ASN A 81 -19.35 -14.20 -9.28
C ASN A 81 -20.26 -13.53 -10.31
N GLY A 82 -21.08 -12.60 -9.85
CA GLY A 82 -21.97 -11.86 -10.73
C GLY A 82 -21.26 -10.97 -11.73
N LEU A 83 -20.14 -10.38 -11.35
CA LEU A 83 -19.30 -9.62 -12.27
C LEU A 83 -18.78 -10.51 -13.42
N LYS A 84 -18.36 -11.72 -13.09
CA LYS A 84 -17.91 -12.68 -14.09
C LYS A 84 -19.05 -13.10 -15.03
N LYS A 85 -20.22 -13.36 -14.50
CA LYS A 85 -21.40 -13.73 -15.28
C LYS A 85 -21.87 -12.58 -16.17
N ALA A 86 -21.73 -11.35 -15.71
CA ALA A 86 -22.13 -10.16 -16.47
C ALA A 86 -21.04 -9.73 -17.46
N ASN A 87 -19.88 -10.37 -17.48
CA ASN A 87 -18.72 -10.01 -18.29
C ASN A 87 -18.27 -8.57 -18.08
N ILE A 88 -18.36 -8.10 -16.84
CA ILE A 88 -17.90 -6.76 -16.44
C ILE A 88 -16.41 -6.87 -16.09
N GLU A 89 -15.58 -6.22 -16.90
CA GLU A 89 -14.12 -6.26 -16.75
C GLU A 89 -13.61 -4.98 -16.11
N ILE A 90 -13.92 -4.81 -14.82
CA ILE A 90 -13.39 -3.70 -14.01
C ILE A 90 -12.55 -4.31 -12.91
N ASP A 91 -11.32 -3.80 -12.74
CA ASP A 91 -10.44 -4.33 -11.72
C ASP A 91 -10.86 -3.87 -10.32
N ARG A 92 -10.28 -4.53 -9.30
CA ARG A 92 -10.65 -4.27 -7.90
C ARG A 92 -10.27 -2.87 -7.43
N LYS A 93 -9.17 -2.34 -7.96
CA LYS A 93 -8.72 -0.99 -7.62
C LYS A 93 -9.77 0.04 -8.03
N VAL A 94 -10.24 -0.04 -9.27
CA VAL A 94 -11.25 0.89 -9.80
C VAL A 94 -12.58 0.71 -9.09
N LEU A 95 -12.99 -0.55 -8.85
CA LEU A 95 -14.25 -0.83 -8.14
C LEU A 95 -14.23 -0.27 -6.72
N SER A 96 -13.11 -0.40 -6.01
CA SER A 96 -13.00 0.15 -4.65
C SER A 96 -13.05 1.67 -4.65
N ASP A 97 -12.47 2.31 -5.65
CA ASP A 97 -12.50 3.75 -5.80
C ASP A 97 -13.93 4.25 -6.05
N ILE A 98 -14.65 3.59 -6.95
CA ILE A 98 -16.05 3.87 -7.21
C ILE A 98 -16.89 3.69 -5.95
N ALA A 99 -16.65 2.63 -5.20
CA ALA A 99 -17.38 2.33 -3.97
C ALA A 99 -17.21 3.42 -2.91
N VAL A 100 -16.02 4.01 -2.82
CA VAL A 100 -15.74 5.06 -1.83
C VAL A 100 -16.26 6.43 -2.28
N HIS A 101 -16.07 6.77 -3.55
CA HIS A 101 -16.33 8.13 -4.03
C HIS A 101 -17.68 8.30 -4.76
N ASP A 102 -18.22 7.24 -5.30
CA ASP A 102 -19.48 7.31 -6.06
C ASP A 102 -20.31 6.06 -5.81
N MET A 103 -21.00 6.04 -4.68
CA MET A 103 -21.82 4.89 -4.28
C MET A 103 -22.98 4.66 -5.24
N ALA A 104 -23.52 5.72 -5.87
CA ALA A 104 -24.61 5.60 -6.83
C ALA A 104 -24.17 4.79 -8.06
N ALA A 105 -22.98 5.08 -8.58
CA ALA A 105 -22.41 4.32 -9.71
C ALA A 105 -22.14 2.85 -9.31
N PHE A 106 -21.67 2.62 -8.09
CA PHE A 106 -21.46 1.28 -7.57
C PHE A 106 -22.78 0.53 -7.47
N ALA A 107 -23.82 1.16 -6.97
CA ALA A 107 -25.15 0.56 -6.88
C ALA A 107 -25.69 0.18 -8.26
N GLY A 108 -25.41 0.98 -9.28
CA GLY A 108 -25.76 0.66 -10.66
C GLY A 108 -25.08 -0.61 -11.15
N ILE A 109 -23.79 -0.78 -10.81
CA ILE A 109 -23.07 -2.01 -11.13
C ILE A 109 -23.67 -3.20 -10.38
N VAL A 110 -24.02 -3.03 -9.11
CA VAL A 110 -24.65 -4.08 -8.31
C VAL A 110 -26.00 -4.50 -8.91
N ASP A 111 -26.77 -3.57 -9.41
CA ASP A 111 -28.06 -3.88 -10.05
C ASP A 111 -27.87 -4.77 -11.29
N GLN A 112 -26.86 -4.47 -12.10
CA GLN A 112 -26.51 -5.32 -13.24
C GLN A 112 -26.07 -6.72 -12.79
N VAL A 113 -25.31 -6.80 -11.72
CA VAL A 113 -24.84 -8.06 -11.13
C VAL A 113 -26.04 -8.87 -10.61
N LYS A 114 -26.95 -8.22 -9.89
CA LYS A 114 -28.15 -8.89 -9.37
C LYS A 114 -29.01 -9.45 -10.50
N ALA A 115 -29.17 -8.71 -11.57
CA ALA A 115 -29.91 -9.17 -12.75
C ALA A 115 -29.31 -10.44 -13.33
N LYS A 116 -27.98 -10.54 -13.39
CA LYS A 116 -27.29 -11.74 -13.90
C LYS A 116 -27.32 -12.89 -12.91
N LEU A 117 -27.30 -12.63 -11.61
CA LEU A 117 -27.40 -13.67 -10.59
C LEU A 117 -28.82 -14.27 -10.53
N ALA A 118 -29.84 -13.47 -10.85
CA ALA A 118 -31.21 -13.93 -10.86
C ALA A 118 -31.56 -14.73 -12.13
N ALA A 119 -30.75 -14.60 -13.17
CA ALA A 119 -30.99 -15.27 -14.46
C ALA A 119 -30.64 -16.77 -14.47
#